data_f743481d19e50ddb8f42c758f32969f7
#
_entry.id   f743481d19e50ddb8f42c758f32969f7
#
_cell.length_a   1.000
_cell.length_b   1.000
_cell.length_c   1.000
_cell.angle_alpha   90.00
_cell.angle_beta   90.00
_cell.angle_gamma   90.00
#
_symmetry.space_group_name_H-M   'P 1'
#
loop_
_entity.id
_entity.type
_entity.pdbx_description
1 polymer ?
#
loop_
_entity_poly.entity_id
_entity_poly.type
_entity_poly.pdbx_seq_one_letter_code
_entity_poly.pdbx_strand_id
1 'polypeptide(L)'
;MTRAPAIDPSERYVLLTTFCRDGSPVATPVWFAPLPDDPDTLAMITDREAGKVKRLRHTSRCTLAPCDVRGRPHGDAVEAEGRVADDPGEVAAATAALAGRYGWQWRLLGFGARLRGRDPAASRAVLLVRPTAPT
;
A
#
# COMPACT_ATOMS: atom_id res chain seq x y z
N MET A 1 9.21 -25.66 3.48
CA MET A 1 9.54 -24.71 4.54
C MET A 1 8.91 -23.37 4.25
N THR A 2 8.04 -22.92 5.12
CA THR A 2 7.32 -21.67 4.91
C THR A 2 8.22 -20.51 5.27
N ARG A 3 8.38 -19.58 4.35
CA ARG A 3 9.18 -18.40 4.57
C ARG A 3 8.40 -17.38 5.39
N ALA A 4 9.04 -16.78 6.39
CA ALA A 4 8.39 -15.73 7.16
C ALA A 4 8.10 -14.53 6.26
N PRO A 5 6.91 -13.91 6.38
CA PRO A 5 6.63 -12.72 5.59
C PRO A 5 7.56 -11.58 5.98
N ALA A 6 7.96 -10.77 5.01
CA ALA A 6 8.84 -9.63 5.23
C ALA A 6 8.18 -8.57 6.13
N ILE A 7 6.86 -8.44 6.01
CA ILE A 7 6.05 -7.58 6.88
C ILE A 7 5.02 -8.47 7.58
N ASP A 8 4.97 -8.38 8.91
CA ASP A 8 4.03 -9.17 9.70
C ASP A 8 2.60 -8.76 9.35
N PRO A 9 1.75 -9.72 8.93
CA PRO A 9 0.35 -9.39 8.60
C PRO A 9 -0.46 -8.84 9.77
N SER A 10 0.00 -9.00 11.03
CA SER A 10 -0.67 -8.41 12.18
C SER A 10 -0.46 -6.91 12.30
N GLU A 11 0.49 -6.35 11.58
CA GLU A 11 0.71 -4.91 11.56
C GLU A 11 -0.47 -4.19 10.91
N ARG A 12 -0.88 -3.07 11.47
CA ARG A 12 -1.99 -2.28 10.90
C ARG A 12 -1.53 -1.31 9.82
N TYR A 13 -0.30 -0.82 9.94
CA TYR A 13 0.27 0.16 9.04
C TYR A 13 1.64 -0.30 8.59
N VAL A 14 2.00 0.08 7.39
CA VAL A 14 3.36 -0.07 6.91
C VAL A 14 3.83 1.30 6.41
N LEU A 15 5.08 1.61 6.70
CA LEU A 15 5.70 2.83 6.21
C LEU A 15 6.20 2.56 4.80
N LEU A 16 5.53 3.17 3.84
CA LEU A 16 5.94 3.07 2.44
C LEU A 16 6.83 4.26 2.11
N THR A 17 8.06 3.98 1.75
CA THR A 17 9.00 5.00 1.31
C THR A 17 9.19 4.89 -0.19
N THR A 18 8.87 5.96 -0.90
CA THR A 18 9.04 6.08 -2.35
C THR A 18 10.12 7.13 -2.62
N PHE A 19 10.62 7.19 -3.84
CA PHE A 19 11.79 8.00 -4.16
C PHE A 19 11.48 9.01 -5.26
N CYS A 20 11.90 10.25 -5.03
CA CYS A 20 11.82 11.31 -6.02
C CYS A 20 12.86 11.09 -7.13
N ARG A 21 12.77 11.87 -8.20
CA ARG A 21 13.71 11.75 -9.33
C ARG A 21 15.16 12.00 -8.92
N ASP A 22 15.38 12.85 -7.91
CA ASP A 22 16.72 13.13 -7.39
C ASP A 22 17.20 12.07 -6.39
N GLY A 23 16.40 11.03 -6.12
CA GLY A 23 16.71 9.97 -5.18
C GLY A 23 16.30 10.23 -3.74
N SER A 24 15.74 11.40 -3.43
CA SER A 24 15.33 11.69 -2.06
C SER A 24 14.12 10.86 -1.65
N PRO A 25 14.10 10.33 -0.40
CA PRO A 25 13.01 9.50 0.08
C PRO A 25 11.83 10.32 0.60
N VAL A 26 10.61 9.79 0.39
CA VAL A 26 9.40 10.34 1.01
C VAL A 26 8.64 9.16 1.63
N ALA A 27 8.47 9.18 2.94
CA ALA A 27 7.86 8.10 3.70
C ALA A 27 6.46 8.48 4.16
N THR A 28 5.51 7.56 4.02
CA THR A 28 4.14 7.75 4.50
C THR A 28 3.59 6.45 5.07
N PRO A 29 2.82 6.49 6.18
CA PRO A 29 2.13 5.31 6.68
C PRO A 29 0.93 5.02 5.79
N VAL A 30 0.72 3.74 5.48
CA VAL A 30 -0.40 3.31 4.63
C VAL A 30 -1.02 2.04 5.18
N TRP A 31 -2.30 1.83 4.88
CA TRP A 31 -2.97 0.56 5.09
C TRP A 31 -2.50 -0.43 4.03
N PHE A 32 -2.42 -1.69 4.41
CA PHE A 32 -2.02 -2.74 3.50
C PHE A 32 -2.77 -4.04 3.78
N ALA A 33 -2.91 -4.88 2.77
CA ALA A 33 -3.45 -6.22 2.93
C ALA A 33 -2.74 -7.16 1.97
N PRO A 34 -2.28 -8.34 2.45
CA PRO A 34 -1.76 -9.35 1.54
C PRO A 34 -2.85 -9.84 0.59
N LEU A 35 -2.50 -10.07 -0.66
CA LEU A 35 -3.45 -10.65 -1.61
C LEU A 35 -3.66 -12.14 -1.28
N PRO A 36 -4.91 -12.64 -1.31
CA PRO A 36 -5.17 -14.06 -0.99
C PRO A 36 -4.42 -15.04 -1.87
N ASP A 37 -4.30 -14.74 -3.16
CA ASP A 37 -3.63 -15.63 -4.13
C ASP A 37 -2.12 -15.39 -4.23
N ASP A 38 -1.63 -14.31 -3.64
CA ASP A 38 -0.21 -13.97 -3.64
C ASP A 38 0.13 -13.19 -2.38
N PRO A 39 0.29 -13.87 -1.24
CA PRO A 39 0.50 -13.21 0.06
C PRO A 39 1.77 -12.38 0.16
N ASP A 40 2.72 -12.57 -0.74
CA ASP A 40 3.93 -11.74 -0.78
C ASP A 40 3.67 -10.37 -1.40
N THR A 41 2.56 -10.23 -2.15
CA THR A 41 2.16 -8.95 -2.73
C THR A 41 1.19 -8.26 -1.79
N LEU A 42 1.53 -7.04 -1.38
CA LEU A 42 0.71 -6.24 -0.49
C LEU A 42 -0.08 -5.22 -1.29
N ALA A 43 -1.40 -5.24 -1.10
CA ALA A 43 -2.29 -4.26 -1.71
C ALA A 43 -2.37 -3.04 -0.81
N MET A 44 -2.30 -1.86 -1.39
CA MET A 44 -2.39 -0.59 -0.69
C MET A 44 -3.33 0.31 -1.46
N ILE A 45 -3.96 1.24 -0.75
CA ILE A 45 -4.85 2.21 -1.39
C ILE A 45 -4.41 3.61 -0.96
N THR A 46 -4.47 4.53 -1.90
CA THR A 46 -4.08 5.91 -1.66
C THR A 46 -4.90 6.83 -2.56
N ASP A 47 -4.78 8.13 -2.33
CA ASP A 47 -5.36 9.12 -3.23
C ASP A 47 -4.63 9.06 -4.57
N ARG A 48 -5.39 9.11 -5.67
CA ARG A 48 -4.83 9.05 -7.02
C ARG A 48 -3.86 10.19 -7.30
N GLU A 49 -4.08 11.34 -6.66
CA GLU A 49 -3.21 12.51 -6.82
C GLU A 49 -2.02 12.53 -5.86
N ALA A 50 -1.89 11.51 -5.00
CA ALA A 50 -0.79 11.47 -4.06
C ALA A 50 0.57 11.38 -4.76
N GLY A 51 1.57 12.02 -4.18
CA GLY A 51 2.92 12.02 -4.74
C GLY A 51 3.53 10.64 -4.86
N LYS A 52 3.16 9.70 -3.95
CA LYS A 52 3.67 8.32 -4.01
C LYS A 52 3.22 7.59 -5.29
N VAL A 53 2.05 7.92 -5.82
CA VAL A 53 1.59 7.38 -7.11
C VAL A 53 2.50 7.84 -8.24
N LYS A 54 2.80 9.13 -8.27
CA LYS A 54 3.69 9.70 -9.28
C LYS A 54 5.10 9.13 -9.18
N ARG A 55 5.61 8.99 -7.96
CA ARG A 55 6.95 8.45 -7.74
C ARG A 55 7.05 6.99 -8.17
N LEU A 56 6.03 6.18 -7.89
CA LEU A 56 6.02 4.77 -8.30
C LEU A 56 5.84 4.60 -9.82
N ARG A 57 5.22 5.56 -10.49
CA ARG A 57 5.17 5.54 -11.96
C ARG A 57 6.53 5.89 -12.58
N HIS A 58 7.34 6.62 -11.85
CA HIS A 58 8.69 6.98 -12.29
C HIS A 58 9.70 5.86 -12.00
N THR A 59 9.63 5.25 -10.82
CA THR A 59 10.50 4.13 -10.44
C THR A 59 9.74 3.13 -9.57
N SER A 60 9.93 1.85 -9.83
CA SER A 60 9.30 0.80 -9.03
C SER A 60 9.92 0.63 -7.66
N ARG A 61 11.10 1.21 -7.43
CA ARG A 61 11.82 1.04 -6.17
C ARG A 61 11.09 1.71 -5.02
N CYS A 62 10.94 0.97 -3.93
CA CYS A 62 10.39 1.50 -2.68
C CYS A 62 10.91 0.65 -1.51
N THR A 63 10.62 1.09 -0.29
CA THR A 63 10.93 0.29 0.89
C THR A 63 9.70 0.22 1.79
N LEU A 64 9.64 -0.83 2.61
CA LEU A 64 8.56 -1.06 3.55
C LEU A 64 9.15 -1.29 4.94
N ALA A 65 8.53 -0.68 5.96
CA ALA A 65 8.88 -0.92 7.35
C ALA A 65 7.61 -0.98 8.20
N PRO A 66 7.54 -1.85 9.21
CA PRO A 66 6.40 -1.81 10.12
C PRO A 66 6.41 -0.48 10.87
N CYS A 67 5.24 0.13 11.03
CA CYS A 67 5.16 1.44 11.67
C CYS A 67 3.83 1.63 12.41
N ASP A 68 3.75 2.73 13.19
CA ASP A 68 2.52 3.15 13.83
C ASP A 68 1.74 4.09 12.90
N VAL A 69 0.58 4.56 13.38
CA VAL A 69 -0.30 5.43 12.60
C VAL A 69 0.37 6.77 12.23
N ARG A 70 1.37 7.17 13.00
CA ARG A 70 2.11 8.42 12.75
C ARG A 70 3.31 8.22 11.83
N GLY A 71 3.54 6.99 11.36
CA GLY A 71 4.66 6.69 10.49
C GLY A 71 5.99 6.48 11.22
N ARG A 72 5.96 6.26 12.53
CA ARG A 72 7.18 5.95 13.27
C ARG A 72 7.49 4.46 13.12
N PRO A 73 8.63 4.11 12.51
CA PRO A 73 8.95 2.69 12.31
C PRO A 73 9.31 2.01 13.64
N HIS A 74 8.91 0.74 13.76
CA HIS A 74 9.30 -0.10 14.89
C HIS A 74 9.93 -1.42 14.42
N GLY A 75 10.53 -1.39 13.24
CA GLY A 75 11.28 -2.49 12.67
C GLY A 75 12.09 -2.02 11.47
N ASP A 76 12.91 -2.92 10.96
CA ASP A 76 13.82 -2.59 9.85
C ASP A 76 13.05 -2.45 8.54
N ALA A 77 13.54 -1.55 7.69
CA ALA A 77 12.99 -1.40 6.34
C ALA A 77 13.49 -2.52 5.43
N VAL A 78 12.62 -2.99 4.55
CA VAL A 78 12.96 -3.98 3.54
C VAL A 78 12.80 -3.37 2.15
N GLU A 79 13.67 -3.73 1.23
CA GLU A 79 13.55 -3.30 -0.16
C GLU A 79 12.34 -3.95 -0.82
N ALA A 80 11.67 -3.20 -1.68
CA ALA A 80 10.47 -3.67 -2.35
C ALA A 80 10.36 -3.03 -3.73
N GLU A 81 9.47 -3.61 -4.54
CA GLU A 81 9.06 -3.05 -5.82
C GLU A 81 7.56 -2.80 -5.79
N GLY A 82 7.16 -1.63 -6.25
CA GLY A 82 5.75 -1.26 -6.28
C GLY A 82 5.32 -0.77 -7.64
N ARG A 83 4.04 -0.94 -7.92
CA ARG A 83 3.44 -0.43 -9.14
C ARG A 83 2.00 0.00 -8.88
N VAL A 84 1.51 0.88 -9.74
CA VAL A 84 0.11 1.28 -9.72
C VAL A 84 -0.67 0.24 -10.50
N ALA A 85 -1.70 -0.34 -9.90
CA ALA A 85 -2.51 -1.36 -10.56
C ALA A 85 -3.48 -0.69 -11.53
N ASP A 86 -3.47 -1.13 -12.79
CA ASP A 86 -4.35 -0.63 -13.84
C ASP A 86 -5.39 -1.67 -14.27
N ASP A 87 -5.12 -2.95 -14.05
CA ASP A 87 -6.03 -4.02 -14.44
C ASP A 87 -7.25 -4.06 -13.50
N PRO A 88 -8.49 -4.02 -14.05
CA PRO A 88 -9.70 -4.05 -13.20
C PRO A 88 -9.78 -5.25 -12.26
N GLY A 89 -9.30 -6.41 -12.68
CA GLY A 89 -9.26 -7.61 -11.84
C GLY A 89 -8.31 -7.45 -10.66
N GLU A 90 -7.16 -6.87 -10.88
CA GLU A 90 -6.19 -6.60 -9.82
C GLU A 90 -6.74 -5.56 -8.83
N VAL A 91 -7.36 -4.50 -9.34
CA VAL A 91 -7.98 -3.47 -8.51
C VAL A 91 -9.09 -4.06 -7.65
N ALA A 92 -9.94 -4.91 -8.23
CA ALA A 92 -11.04 -5.56 -7.52
C ALA A 92 -10.52 -6.48 -6.41
N ALA A 93 -9.50 -7.29 -6.69
CA ALA A 93 -8.90 -8.20 -5.71
C ALA A 93 -8.26 -7.43 -4.55
N ALA A 94 -7.54 -6.36 -4.86
CA ALA A 94 -6.91 -5.52 -3.86
C ALA A 94 -7.93 -4.83 -2.98
N THR A 95 -8.99 -4.28 -3.59
CA THR A 95 -10.07 -3.60 -2.87
C THR A 95 -10.78 -4.57 -1.92
N ALA A 96 -11.06 -5.79 -2.39
CA ALA A 96 -11.69 -6.81 -1.56
C ALA A 96 -10.81 -7.22 -0.38
N ALA A 97 -9.51 -7.37 -0.61
CA ALA A 97 -8.56 -7.73 0.45
C ALA A 97 -8.50 -6.64 1.53
N LEU A 98 -8.44 -5.38 1.13
CA LEU A 98 -8.43 -4.25 2.07
C LEU A 98 -9.75 -4.12 2.82
N ALA A 99 -10.87 -4.25 2.12
CA ALA A 99 -12.20 -4.19 2.75
C ALA A 99 -12.39 -5.30 3.77
N GLY A 100 -11.94 -6.51 3.47
CA GLY A 100 -12.02 -7.64 4.39
C GLY A 100 -11.16 -7.46 5.63
N ARG A 101 -9.99 -6.84 5.47
CA ARG A 101 -9.05 -6.64 6.58
C ARG A 101 -9.48 -5.50 7.52
N TYR A 102 -9.96 -4.41 6.98
CA TYR A 102 -10.27 -3.20 7.76
C TYR A 102 -11.75 -3.03 8.10
N GLY A 103 -12.64 -3.75 7.43
CA GLY A 103 -14.05 -3.81 7.78
C GLY A 103 -14.74 -2.44 7.85
N TRP A 104 -15.24 -2.09 9.05
CA TRP A 104 -16.00 -0.84 9.23
C TRP A 104 -15.17 0.41 8.96
N GLN A 105 -13.86 0.36 9.21
CA GLN A 105 -12.96 1.49 8.91
C GLN A 105 -12.92 1.78 7.41
N TRP A 106 -12.97 0.74 6.60
CA TRP A 106 -13.04 0.87 5.16
C TRP A 106 -14.35 1.55 4.73
N ARG A 107 -15.46 1.16 5.36
CA ARG A 107 -16.77 1.76 5.06
C ARG A 107 -16.82 3.23 5.43
N LEU A 108 -16.24 3.61 6.56
CA LEU A 108 -16.18 5.01 6.99
C LEU A 108 -15.36 5.85 6.00
N LEU A 109 -14.28 5.28 5.47
CA LEU A 109 -13.47 5.98 4.48
C LEU A 109 -14.27 6.30 3.22
N GLY A 110 -15.05 5.34 2.72
CA GLY A 110 -15.93 5.54 1.57
C GLY A 110 -17.04 6.53 1.85
N PHE A 111 -17.66 6.46 3.02
CA PHE A 111 -18.71 7.37 3.42
C PHE A 111 -18.20 8.80 3.52
N GLY A 112 -17.02 9.00 4.11
CA GLY A 112 -16.41 10.32 4.19
C GLY A 112 -16.14 10.93 2.82
N ALA A 113 -15.68 10.13 1.86
CA ALA A 113 -15.45 10.58 0.50
C ALA A 113 -16.75 11.01 -0.19
N ARG A 114 -17.83 10.24 0.02
CA ARG A 114 -19.15 10.59 -0.55
C ARG A 114 -19.70 11.88 0.01
N LEU A 115 -19.50 12.13 1.30
CA LEU A 115 -19.93 13.37 1.94
C LEU A 115 -19.21 14.60 1.36
N ARG A 116 -17.99 14.39 0.86
CA ARG A 116 -17.24 15.47 0.20
C ARG A 116 -17.56 15.60 -1.28
N GLY A 117 -18.55 14.85 -1.78
CA GLY A 117 -18.93 14.89 -3.18
C GLY A 117 -17.96 14.16 -4.10
N ARG A 118 -17.09 13.33 -3.56
CA ARG A 118 -16.12 12.56 -4.34
C ARG A 118 -16.60 11.13 -4.53
N ASP A 119 -16.37 10.59 -5.71
CA ASP A 119 -16.55 9.17 -5.95
C ASP A 119 -15.33 8.45 -5.36
N PRO A 120 -15.50 7.59 -4.33
CA PRO A 120 -14.38 6.89 -3.73
C PRO A 120 -13.56 6.08 -4.73
N ALA A 121 -14.22 5.44 -5.69
CA ALA A 121 -13.51 4.62 -6.68
C ALA A 121 -12.68 5.47 -7.64
N ALA A 122 -13.19 6.64 -8.05
CA ALA A 122 -12.52 7.51 -8.99
C ALA A 122 -11.33 8.26 -8.37
N SER A 123 -11.39 8.54 -7.06
CA SER A 123 -10.37 9.34 -6.37
C SER A 123 -9.21 8.50 -5.81
N ARG A 124 -9.26 7.18 -5.92
CA ARG A 124 -8.28 6.29 -5.33
C ARG A 124 -7.45 5.56 -6.36
N ALA A 125 -6.21 5.27 -5.98
CA ALA A 125 -5.33 4.41 -6.73
C ALA A 125 -4.95 3.21 -5.87
N VAL A 126 -4.80 2.06 -6.51
CA VAL A 126 -4.34 0.83 -5.86
C VAL A 126 -2.87 0.65 -6.18
N LEU A 127 -2.08 0.40 -5.15
CA LEU A 127 -0.68 0.08 -5.28
C LEU A 127 -0.48 -1.39 -4.94
N LEU A 128 0.32 -2.08 -5.74
CA LEU A 128 0.73 -3.46 -5.47
C LEU A 128 2.23 -3.44 -5.21
N VAL A 129 2.61 -3.81 -4.00
CA VAL A 129 4.01 -3.71 -3.55
C VAL A 129 4.47 -5.08 -3.09
N ARG A 130 5.59 -5.52 -3.64
CA ARG A 130 6.15 -6.82 -3.32
C ARG A 130 7.57 -6.65 -2.79
N PRO A 131 7.87 -7.13 -1.56
CA PRO A 131 9.24 -7.12 -1.07
C PRO A 131 10.15 -7.90 -2.02
N THR A 132 11.32 -7.34 -2.31
CA THR A 132 12.31 -8.06 -3.09
C THR A 132 12.97 -9.09 -2.18
N ALA A 133 13.04 -10.32 -2.65
CA ALA A 133 13.57 -11.38 -1.82
C ALA A 133 15.05 -11.10 -1.48
N PRO A 134 15.41 -11.13 -0.19
CA PRO A 134 16.82 -11.11 0.14
C PRO A 134 17.47 -12.39 -0.40
N THR A 135 18.58 -12.22 -1.02
CA THR A 135 19.35 -13.36 -1.52
C THR A 135 20.25 -13.90 -0.43
#